data_f45d4796d9a73b8a83c4f2ac26b7c81c
#
_entry.id   f45d4796d9a73b8a83c4f2ac26b7c81c
#
_cell.length_a   1.000
_cell.length_b   1.000
_cell.length_c   1.000
_cell.angle_alpha   90.00
_cell.angle_beta   90.00
_cell.angle_gamma   90.00
#
_symmetry.space_group_name_H-M   'P 1'
#
loop_
_entity.id
_entity.type
_entity.pdbx_description
1 polymer ?
#
loop_
_entity_poly.entity_id
_entity_poly.type
_entity_poly.pdbx_seq_one_letter_code
_entity_poly.pdbx_strand_id
1 'polypeptide(L)'
;MKKNLLLLICALAIASCERVIEFDTTVSESELVLNAVSSADKQMFVYFAYSRFFLDNGNNHPVDNADMVVSVNGRDYRPDSIHNCNYFFNYVLQEDDSVAIRVTSGDRTVTAHTYVPRKPQLSNIQTYRVDTVFNVLAVSFNIEDHPNYKDYYRFSISHRDSGVVYHPYFDKYDTIDTVYTDYFFCLDPKLVNSAAASTDAIGDYFASATGYNIYNQMLIKDSLIDGQSHNTALLVLLLKDTNEVPPFIHQYTLSVETVTPDRFRYLQDLSTATSMTQIITEPAPVYSNVAGALGIFAGNAKVTIPLGTLVTTDENAAAKHKATKRRRR
;
A
#
# COMPACT_ATOMS: atom_id res chain seq x y z
N MET A 1 32.81 48.01 -21.28
CA MET A 1 31.92 47.17 -22.12
C MET A 1 31.53 45.87 -21.45
N LYS A 2 32.42 45.02 -20.91
CA LYS A 2 32.09 43.73 -20.29
C LYS A 2 31.12 43.82 -19.07
N LYS A 3 31.28 44.86 -18.21
CA LYS A 3 30.38 45.05 -17.04
C LYS A 3 28.96 45.40 -17.44
N ASN A 4 28.78 46.18 -18.50
CA ASN A 4 27.43 46.59 -18.95
C ASN A 4 26.71 45.40 -19.68
N LEU A 5 27.47 44.51 -20.32
CA LEU A 5 26.92 43.30 -20.94
C LEU A 5 26.45 42.30 -19.87
N LEU A 6 27.20 42.17 -18.77
CA LEU A 6 26.80 41.30 -17.64
C LEU A 6 25.51 41.80 -16.95
N LEU A 7 25.39 43.12 -16.76
CA LEU A 7 24.19 43.73 -16.22
C LEU A 7 22.94 43.53 -17.13
N LEU A 8 23.14 43.56 -18.45
CA LEU A 8 22.08 43.32 -19.42
C LEU A 8 21.61 41.87 -19.40
N ILE A 9 22.55 40.92 -19.26
CA ILE A 9 22.24 39.49 -19.15
C ILE A 9 21.49 39.17 -17.84
N CYS A 10 21.92 39.77 -16.72
CA CYS A 10 21.21 39.66 -15.45
C CYS A 10 19.79 40.25 -15.50
N ALA A 11 19.61 41.40 -16.14
CA ALA A 11 18.30 42.04 -16.33
C ALA A 11 17.36 41.21 -17.21
N LEU A 12 17.87 40.51 -18.23
CA LEU A 12 17.13 39.60 -19.08
C LEU A 12 16.75 38.30 -18.34
N ALA A 13 17.57 37.83 -17.42
CA ALA A 13 17.27 36.64 -16.61
C ALA A 13 16.17 36.88 -15.56
N ILE A 14 15.97 38.13 -15.11
CA ILE A 14 14.94 38.51 -14.16
C ILE A 14 13.56 38.73 -14.87
N ALA A 15 13.58 38.95 -16.18
CA ALA A 15 12.38 39.05 -17.02
C ALA A 15 11.81 37.68 -17.47
N SER A 16 12.23 36.59 -16.81
CA SER A 16 11.62 35.28 -16.97
C SER A 16 10.16 35.38 -16.56
N CYS A 17 9.26 35.34 -17.54
CA CYS A 17 7.84 35.40 -17.34
C CYS A 17 7.40 34.30 -16.37
N GLU A 18 6.93 34.71 -15.23
CA GLU A 18 6.11 33.86 -14.37
C GLU A 18 4.85 33.53 -15.15
N ARG A 19 4.79 32.36 -15.74
CA ARG A 19 3.57 31.88 -16.38
C ARG A 19 2.66 31.42 -15.26
N VAL A 20 1.74 32.28 -14.84
CA VAL A 20 0.64 31.87 -13.98
C VAL A 20 -0.12 30.79 -14.76
N ILE A 21 0.00 29.56 -14.32
CA ILE A 21 -0.85 28.47 -14.80
C ILE A 21 -2.20 28.74 -14.15
N GLU A 22 -3.11 29.35 -14.89
CA GLU A 22 -4.52 29.41 -14.49
C GLU A 22 -5.01 27.97 -14.52
N PHE A 23 -5.11 27.35 -13.35
CA PHE A 23 -5.88 26.13 -13.23
C PHE A 23 -7.33 26.50 -13.52
N ASP A 24 -7.90 25.90 -14.55
CA ASP A 24 -9.33 25.96 -14.78
C ASP A 24 -10.03 25.31 -13.57
N THR A 25 -10.44 26.16 -12.62
CA THR A 25 -11.16 25.76 -11.42
C THR A 25 -12.65 25.56 -11.70
N THR A 26 -13.04 25.33 -12.96
CA THR A 26 -14.37 24.80 -13.21
C THR A 26 -14.49 23.50 -12.43
N VAL A 27 -15.20 23.59 -11.32
CA VAL A 27 -15.46 22.47 -10.42
C VAL A 27 -16.09 21.37 -11.26
N SER A 28 -15.33 20.35 -11.63
CA SER A 28 -15.91 19.17 -12.28
C SER A 28 -17.01 18.64 -11.36
N GLU A 29 -18.14 18.28 -11.91
CA GLU A 29 -19.23 17.70 -11.14
C GLU A 29 -18.66 16.55 -10.30
N SER A 30 -18.99 16.53 -9.00
CA SER A 30 -18.54 15.50 -8.10
C SER A 30 -19.07 14.15 -8.54
N GLU A 31 -18.17 13.20 -8.82
CA GLU A 31 -18.53 11.85 -9.20
C GLU A 31 -18.80 10.98 -7.96
N LEU A 32 -19.65 9.98 -8.12
CA LEU A 32 -19.82 8.95 -7.09
C LEU A 32 -18.57 8.06 -7.05
N VAL A 33 -18.13 7.70 -5.84
CA VAL A 33 -16.99 6.82 -5.59
C VAL A 33 -17.44 5.67 -4.70
N LEU A 34 -17.20 4.43 -5.14
CA LEU A 34 -17.46 3.23 -4.37
C LEU A 34 -16.18 2.42 -4.26
N ASN A 35 -15.69 2.22 -3.04
CA ASN A 35 -14.52 1.40 -2.78
C ASN A 35 -14.84 0.32 -1.74
N ALA A 36 -14.63 -0.92 -2.09
CA ALA A 36 -14.71 -2.04 -1.16
C ALA A 36 -13.76 -3.15 -1.55
N VAL A 37 -13.18 -3.77 -0.54
CA VAL A 37 -12.39 -4.98 -0.69
C VAL A 37 -13.00 -6.06 0.19
N SER A 38 -13.60 -7.05 -0.46
CA SER A 38 -14.20 -8.23 0.16
C SER A 38 -13.09 -9.19 0.58
N SER A 39 -12.74 -9.20 1.86
CA SER A 39 -11.63 -9.99 2.41
C SER A 39 -12.14 -11.20 3.18
N ALA A 40 -11.57 -12.39 2.89
CA ALA A 40 -11.88 -13.60 3.65
C ALA A 40 -11.64 -13.40 5.16
N ASP A 41 -12.53 -13.96 5.99
CA ASP A 41 -12.54 -13.87 7.45
C ASP A 41 -12.63 -12.44 8.00
N LYS A 42 -13.09 -11.49 7.19
CA LYS A 42 -13.29 -10.10 7.63
C LYS A 42 -14.74 -9.70 7.50
N GLN A 43 -15.15 -8.82 8.40
CA GLN A 43 -16.43 -8.13 8.28
C GLN A 43 -16.42 -7.26 7.04
N MET A 44 -17.50 -7.31 6.28
CA MET A 44 -17.64 -6.52 5.08
C MET A 44 -17.92 -5.06 5.41
N PHE A 45 -17.25 -4.15 4.69
CA PHE A 45 -17.59 -2.73 4.68
C PHE A 45 -17.41 -2.15 3.27
N VAL A 46 -18.15 -1.09 2.99
CA VAL A 46 -18.13 -0.37 1.71
C VAL A 46 -17.97 1.11 1.99
N TYR A 47 -16.99 1.74 1.37
CA TYR A 47 -16.87 3.19 1.33
C TYR A 47 -17.67 3.71 0.14
N PHE A 48 -18.58 4.66 0.38
CA PHE A 48 -19.39 5.29 -0.66
C PHE A 48 -19.55 6.78 -0.39
N ALA A 49 -19.06 7.62 -1.31
CA ALA A 49 -19.02 9.07 -1.16
C ALA A 49 -19.02 9.76 -2.52
N TYR A 50 -19.10 11.11 -2.52
CA TYR A 50 -18.74 11.93 -3.67
C TYR A 50 -17.22 12.12 -3.74
N SER A 51 -16.68 12.20 -4.96
CA SER A 51 -15.31 12.61 -5.19
C SER A 51 -15.09 14.05 -4.72
N ARG A 52 -13.86 14.37 -4.33
CA ARG A 52 -13.47 15.71 -3.94
C ARG A 52 -12.49 16.29 -4.94
N PHE A 53 -12.57 17.60 -5.11
CA PHE A 53 -11.50 18.31 -5.78
C PHE A 53 -10.19 18.22 -4.95
N PHE A 54 -9.05 18.02 -5.59
CA PHE A 54 -7.78 17.74 -4.90
C PHE A 54 -7.30 18.89 -3.98
N LEU A 55 -7.76 20.12 -4.21
CA LEU A 55 -7.48 21.29 -3.34
C LEU A 55 -8.51 21.47 -2.22
N ASP A 56 -9.54 20.63 -2.15
CA ASP A 56 -10.52 20.67 -1.07
C ASP A 56 -9.96 19.96 0.16
N ASN A 57 -9.67 20.73 1.23
CA ASN A 57 -9.19 20.23 2.51
C ASN A 57 -10.33 19.81 3.47
N GLY A 58 -11.58 19.82 3.00
CA GLY A 58 -12.74 19.44 3.80
C GLY A 58 -12.84 17.95 4.10
N ASN A 59 -13.92 17.56 4.78
CA ASN A 59 -14.27 16.16 5.01
C ASN A 59 -14.81 15.52 3.72
N ASN A 60 -14.84 14.20 3.67
CA ASN A 60 -15.51 13.47 2.60
C ASN A 60 -16.99 13.84 2.55
N HIS A 61 -17.54 13.99 1.35
CA HIS A 61 -18.95 14.33 1.14
C HIS A 61 -19.77 13.03 1.12
N PRO A 62 -20.59 12.76 2.15
CA PRO A 62 -21.46 11.59 2.17
C PRO A 62 -22.53 11.69 1.08
N VAL A 63 -22.98 10.55 0.60
CA VAL A 63 -24.12 10.47 -0.31
C VAL A 63 -25.39 10.31 0.50
N ASP A 64 -26.24 11.34 0.50
CA ASP A 64 -27.49 11.32 1.22
C ASP A 64 -28.49 10.34 0.60
N ASN A 65 -29.29 9.68 1.47
CA ASN A 65 -30.37 8.78 1.07
C ASN A 65 -29.93 7.62 0.13
N ALA A 66 -28.68 7.15 0.26
CA ALA A 66 -28.22 6.00 -0.48
C ALA A 66 -28.88 4.72 0.05
N ASP A 67 -29.70 4.04 -0.78
CA ASP A 67 -30.21 2.69 -0.50
C ASP A 67 -29.20 1.67 -1.01
N MET A 68 -28.43 1.09 -0.10
CA MET A 68 -27.36 0.13 -0.39
C MET A 68 -27.78 -1.29 -0.04
N VAL A 69 -27.64 -2.19 -0.99
CA VAL A 69 -27.87 -3.63 -0.81
C VAL A 69 -26.64 -4.39 -1.31
N VAL A 70 -26.11 -5.28 -0.47
CA VAL A 70 -25.08 -6.23 -0.83
C VAL A 70 -25.68 -7.62 -0.84
N SER A 71 -25.50 -8.35 -1.94
CA SER A 71 -25.91 -9.73 -2.10
C SER A 71 -24.71 -10.65 -1.97
N VAL A 72 -24.72 -11.55 -0.99
CA VAL A 72 -23.69 -12.58 -0.83
C VAL A 72 -24.31 -13.93 -1.10
N ASN A 73 -23.81 -14.64 -2.11
CA ASN A 73 -24.36 -15.94 -2.56
C ASN A 73 -25.86 -15.89 -2.83
N GLY A 74 -26.35 -14.76 -3.36
CA GLY A 74 -27.77 -14.55 -3.66
C GLY A 74 -28.63 -14.15 -2.47
N ARG A 75 -28.07 -13.97 -1.28
CA ARG A 75 -28.78 -13.45 -0.10
C ARG A 75 -28.44 -11.98 0.12
N ASP A 76 -29.46 -11.14 0.24
CA ASP A 76 -29.33 -9.70 0.40
C ASP A 76 -29.10 -9.29 1.86
N TYR A 77 -28.19 -8.34 2.03
CA TYR A 77 -27.85 -7.70 3.29
C TYR A 77 -27.93 -6.19 3.12
N ARG A 78 -28.40 -5.51 4.16
CA ARG A 78 -28.37 -4.05 4.28
C ARG A 78 -27.31 -3.65 5.31
N PRO A 79 -26.78 -2.41 5.22
CA PRO A 79 -25.82 -1.95 6.22
C PRO A 79 -26.45 -1.90 7.61
N ASP A 80 -25.73 -2.37 8.62
CA ASP A 80 -26.11 -2.29 10.02
C ASP A 80 -25.76 -0.94 10.65
N SER A 81 -24.70 -0.30 10.14
CA SER A 81 -24.27 1.02 10.59
C SER A 81 -23.52 1.78 9.49
N ILE A 82 -23.55 3.11 9.61
CA ILE A 82 -22.87 4.03 8.69
C ILE A 82 -22.03 4.99 9.52
N HIS A 83 -20.75 5.10 9.21
CA HIS A 83 -19.84 6.04 9.84
C HIS A 83 -18.82 6.59 8.84
N ASN A 84 -18.73 7.92 8.72
CA ASN A 84 -17.77 8.61 7.81
C ASN A 84 -17.75 8.01 6.40
N CYS A 85 -18.91 7.92 5.74
CA CYS A 85 -19.07 7.32 4.40
C CYS A 85 -18.74 5.82 4.31
N ASN A 86 -18.47 5.15 5.43
CA ASN A 86 -18.28 3.70 5.49
C ASN A 86 -19.60 3.04 5.94
N TYR A 87 -20.04 2.08 5.17
CA TYR A 87 -21.23 1.27 5.39
C TYR A 87 -20.79 -0.10 5.88
N PHE A 88 -21.13 -0.48 7.10
CA PHE A 88 -20.72 -1.72 7.74
C PHE A 88 -21.86 -2.75 7.70
N PHE A 89 -21.53 -3.99 7.38
CA PHE A 89 -22.47 -5.11 7.29
C PHE A 89 -22.10 -6.16 8.33
N ASN A 90 -23.11 -6.69 9.03
CA ASN A 90 -22.90 -7.78 9.99
C ASN A 90 -22.79 -9.14 9.30
N TYR A 91 -21.83 -9.25 8.39
CA TYR A 91 -21.49 -10.48 7.69
C TYR A 91 -19.96 -10.62 7.60
N VAL A 92 -19.46 -11.80 7.98
CA VAL A 92 -18.05 -12.16 7.84
C VAL A 92 -17.90 -12.99 6.59
N LEU A 93 -17.21 -12.42 5.60
CA LEU A 93 -16.99 -13.03 4.30
C LEU A 93 -16.16 -14.32 4.41
N GLN A 94 -16.50 -15.29 3.59
CA GLN A 94 -15.79 -16.57 3.49
C GLN A 94 -15.13 -16.71 2.11
N GLU A 95 -14.16 -17.62 2.01
CA GLU A 95 -13.59 -18.02 0.72
C GLU A 95 -14.71 -18.54 -0.21
N ASP A 96 -14.59 -18.26 -1.50
CA ASP A 96 -15.55 -18.59 -2.56
C ASP A 96 -16.90 -17.83 -2.46
N ASP A 97 -17.09 -16.89 -1.52
CA ASP A 97 -18.29 -16.05 -1.52
C ASP A 97 -18.37 -15.21 -2.80
N SER A 98 -19.51 -15.29 -3.49
CA SER A 98 -19.87 -14.39 -4.59
C SER A 98 -20.56 -13.16 -4.02
N VAL A 99 -20.05 -11.98 -4.31
CA VAL A 99 -20.52 -10.72 -3.72
C VAL A 99 -20.91 -9.74 -4.81
N ALA A 100 -22.15 -9.24 -4.75
CA ALA A 100 -22.64 -8.18 -5.63
C ALA A 100 -23.13 -7.00 -4.80
N ILE A 101 -23.02 -5.80 -5.33
CA ILE A 101 -23.53 -4.60 -4.69
C ILE A 101 -24.43 -3.82 -5.64
N ARG A 102 -25.49 -3.26 -5.09
CA ARG A 102 -26.33 -2.26 -5.75
C ARG A 102 -26.59 -1.11 -4.76
N VAL A 103 -26.31 0.09 -5.23
CA VAL A 103 -26.61 1.33 -4.51
C VAL A 103 -27.49 2.21 -5.37
N THR A 104 -28.59 2.70 -4.81
CA THR A 104 -29.47 3.65 -5.47
C THR A 104 -29.48 4.96 -4.69
N SER A 105 -29.25 6.08 -5.36
CA SER A 105 -29.29 7.42 -4.77
C SER A 105 -29.93 8.37 -5.79
N GLY A 106 -31.16 8.80 -5.51
CA GLY A 106 -31.97 9.54 -6.46
C GLY A 106 -32.24 8.73 -7.73
N ASP A 107 -31.86 9.28 -8.87
CA ASP A 107 -31.96 8.66 -10.21
C ASP A 107 -30.71 7.85 -10.60
N ARG A 108 -29.66 7.85 -9.79
CA ARG A 108 -28.41 7.16 -10.06
C ARG A 108 -28.42 5.76 -9.45
N THR A 109 -27.95 4.79 -10.22
CA THR A 109 -27.74 3.42 -9.76
C THR A 109 -26.29 3.01 -9.98
N VAL A 110 -25.67 2.51 -8.93
CA VAL A 110 -24.29 2.00 -8.92
C VAL A 110 -24.33 0.51 -8.68
N THR A 111 -23.62 -0.25 -9.50
CA THR A 111 -23.52 -1.70 -9.38
C THR A 111 -22.11 -2.21 -9.59
N ALA A 112 -21.77 -3.26 -8.86
CA ALA A 112 -20.51 -3.99 -9.07
C ALA A 112 -20.67 -5.42 -8.57
N HIS A 113 -19.77 -6.32 -9.01
CA HIS A 113 -19.71 -7.68 -8.51
C HIS A 113 -18.25 -8.12 -8.36
N THR A 114 -18.03 -9.03 -7.43
CA THR A 114 -16.73 -9.66 -7.18
C THR A 114 -16.93 -11.03 -6.52
N TYR A 115 -15.83 -11.67 -6.17
CA TYR A 115 -15.83 -12.86 -5.32
C TYR A 115 -14.68 -12.78 -4.32
N VAL A 116 -14.74 -13.60 -3.26
CA VAL A 116 -13.66 -13.75 -2.30
C VAL A 116 -12.79 -14.92 -2.75
N PRO A 117 -11.54 -14.70 -3.17
CA PRO A 117 -10.68 -15.80 -3.61
C PRO A 117 -10.29 -16.70 -2.43
N ARG A 118 -9.74 -17.88 -2.73
CA ARG A 118 -9.17 -18.77 -1.73
C ARG A 118 -7.87 -18.22 -1.18
N LYS A 119 -7.56 -18.54 0.07
CA LYS A 119 -6.27 -18.18 0.68
C LYS A 119 -5.12 -18.86 -0.06
N PRO A 120 -3.99 -18.16 -0.22
CA PRO A 120 -2.80 -18.80 -0.76
C PRO A 120 -2.35 -19.93 0.16
N GLN A 121 -1.99 -21.08 -0.43
CA GLN A 121 -1.42 -22.18 0.31
C GLN A 121 0.10 -22.03 0.33
N LEU A 122 0.66 -21.99 1.54
CA LEU A 122 2.09 -21.79 1.75
C LEU A 122 2.66 -22.96 2.55
N SER A 123 3.85 -23.43 2.15
CA SER A 123 4.57 -24.49 2.85
C SER A 123 6.06 -24.17 2.97
N ASN A 124 6.80 -24.96 3.74
CA ASN A 124 8.25 -24.87 3.90
C ASN A 124 8.74 -23.46 4.28
N ILE A 125 8.00 -22.76 5.15
CA ILE A 125 8.31 -21.40 5.56
C ILE A 125 9.53 -21.42 6.47
N GLN A 126 10.59 -20.69 6.08
CA GLN A 126 11.82 -20.54 6.84
C GLN A 126 12.23 -19.08 6.91
N THR A 127 12.63 -18.63 8.09
CA THR A 127 13.14 -17.27 8.31
C THR A 127 14.55 -17.37 8.90
N TYR A 128 15.48 -16.58 8.37
CA TYR A 128 16.86 -16.55 8.86
C TYR A 128 17.51 -15.19 8.63
N ARG A 129 18.42 -14.80 9.52
CA ARG A 129 19.24 -13.61 9.32
C ARG A 129 20.38 -13.93 8.37
N VAL A 130 20.48 -13.17 7.28
CA VAL A 130 21.52 -13.34 6.26
C VAL A 130 22.77 -12.61 6.66
N ASP A 131 22.65 -11.44 7.26
CA ASP A 131 23.75 -10.58 7.65
C ASP A 131 23.45 -9.88 8.97
N THR A 132 24.42 -9.94 9.89
CA THR A 132 24.32 -9.29 11.20
C THR A 132 24.78 -7.83 11.18
N VAL A 133 25.57 -7.42 10.18
CA VAL A 133 26.07 -6.04 10.02
C VAL A 133 24.99 -5.16 9.42
N PHE A 134 24.32 -5.61 8.36
CA PHE A 134 23.25 -4.88 7.68
C PHE A 134 21.84 -5.23 8.18
N ASN A 135 21.73 -6.15 9.18
CA ASN A 135 20.44 -6.58 9.70
C ASN A 135 19.46 -7.00 8.59
N VAL A 136 19.88 -7.92 7.72
CA VAL A 136 19.04 -8.46 6.65
C VAL A 136 18.31 -9.70 7.13
N LEU A 137 16.99 -9.70 7.01
CA LEU A 137 16.15 -10.86 7.24
C LEU A 137 15.76 -11.48 5.90
N ALA A 138 15.94 -12.79 5.76
CA ALA A 138 15.43 -13.56 4.64
C ALA A 138 14.23 -14.38 5.07
N VAL A 139 13.25 -14.49 4.20
CA VAL A 139 12.15 -15.45 4.31
C VAL A 139 12.08 -16.25 3.02
N SER A 140 12.12 -17.59 3.13
CA SER A 140 11.84 -18.50 2.02
C SER A 140 10.58 -19.30 2.31
N PHE A 141 9.80 -19.58 1.29
CA PHE A 141 8.57 -20.35 1.37
C PHE A 141 8.19 -20.92 0.01
N ASN A 142 7.36 -21.96 0.03
CA ASN A 142 6.74 -22.45 -1.19
C ASN A 142 5.33 -21.86 -1.31
N ILE A 143 4.96 -21.48 -2.54
CA ILE A 143 3.59 -21.20 -2.94
C ILE A 143 3.07 -22.47 -3.60
N GLU A 144 2.00 -23.04 -3.06
CA GLU A 144 1.31 -24.18 -3.63
C GLU A 144 0.17 -23.65 -4.49
N ASP A 145 0.43 -23.52 -5.79
CA ASP A 145 -0.54 -22.94 -6.70
C ASP A 145 -1.62 -23.94 -7.13
N HIS A 146 -2.86 -23.48 -7.33
CA HIS A 146 -3.97 -24.33 -7.67
C HIS A 146 -4.04 -24.57 -9.19
N PRO A 147 -3.96 -25.83 -9.65
CA PRO A 147 -4.05 -26.10 -11.08
C PRO A 147 -5.42 -25.71 -11.65
N ASN A 148 -5.43 -25.17 -12.86
CA ASN A 148 -6.62 -24.75 -13.61
C ASN A 148 -7.37 -23.51 -13.09
N TYR A 149 -6.81 -22.79 -12.15
CA TYR A 149 -7.28 -21.48 -11.74
C TYR A 149 -6.25 -20.42 -12.18
N LYS A 150 -6.72 -19.22 -12.51
CA LYS A 150 -5.83 -18.08 -12.72
C LYS A 150 -5.77 -17.32 -11.42
N ASP A 151 -4.71 -17.56 -10.67
CA ASP A 151 -4.46 -16.89 -9.43
C ASP A 151 -3.58 -15.64 -9.62
N TYR A 152 -3.82 -14.65 -8.80
CA TYR A 152 -3.05 -13.42 -8.73
C TYR A 152 -2.62 -13.22 -7.31
N TYR A 153 -1.32 -13.03 -7.10
CA TYR A 153 -0.76 -12.90 -5.77
C TYR A 153 -0.21 -11.51 -5.51
N ARG A 154 -0.33 -11.07 -4.28
CA ARG A 154 0.29 -9.85 -3.77
C ARG A 154 1.13 -10.20 -2.56
N PHE A 155 2.40 -9.80 -2.57
CA PHE A 155 3.30 -9.88 -1.43
C PHE A 155 3.52 -8.50 -0.85
N SER A 156 3.55 -8.40 0.46
CA SER A 156 3.95 -7.21 1.20
C SER A 156 4.60 -7.60 2.51
N ILE A 157 5.59 -6.82 2.94
CA ILE A 157 6.20 -6.96 4.24
C ILE A 157 5.87 -5.70 5.03
N SER A 158 5.58 -5.87 6.31
CA SER A 158 5.34 -4.78 7.23
C SER A 158 6.02 -5.04 8.55
N HIS A 159 6.35 -3.99 9.29
CA HIS A 159 6.71 -4.10 10.68
C HIS A 159 5.82 -3.22 11.56
N ARG A 160 5.60 -3.66 12.78
CA ARG A 160 4.97 -2.89 13.83
C ARG A 160 6.02 -2.44 14.81
N ASP A 161 6.13 -1.14 14.98
CA ASP A 161 6.99 -0.50 15.96
C ASP A 161 6.22 -0.21 17.22
N SER A 162 6.79 -0.63 18.37
CA SER A 162 6.23 -0.36 19.69
C SER A 162 7.33 0.05 20.65
N GLY A 163 7.20 1.23 21.22
CA GLY A 163 8.18 1.75 22.16
C GLY A 163 8.18 3.26 22.29
N VAL A 164 9.29 3.80 22.74
CA VAL A 164 9.49 5.23 22.93
C VAL A 164 10.59 5.73 22.00
N VAL A 165 10.35 6.85 21.34
CA VAL A 165 11.32 7.55 20.50
C VAL A 165 11.63 8.92 21.12
N TYR A 166 12.89 9.30 21.13
CA TYR A 166 13.35 10.61 21.54
C TYR A 166 13.56 11.52 20.35
N HIS A 167 12.94 12.68 20.37
CA HIS A 167 13.08 13.72 19.34
C HIS A 167 14.08 14.80 19.79
N PRO A 168 15.35 14.74 19.35
CA PRO A 168 16.42 15.62 19.85
C PRO A 168 16.21 17.10 19.55
N TYR A 169 15.50 17.44 18.45
CA TYR A 169 15.21 18.83 18.09
C TYR A 169 14.15 19.49 18.99
N PHE A 170 13.27 18.69 19.59
CA PHE A 170 12.17 19.18 20.42
C PHE A 170 12.36 18.84 21.91
N ASP A 171 13.45 18.13 22.24
CA ASP A 171 13.72 17.57 23.58
C ASP A 171 12.50 16.83 24.15
N LYS A 172 11.87 15.99 23.32
CA LYS A 172 10.59 15.34 23.62
C LYS A 172 10.67 13.84 23.40
N TYR A 173 9.91 13.10 24.23
CA TYR A 173 9.68 11.66 24.08
C TYR A 173 8.27 11.42 23.58
N ASP A 174 8.11 10.59 22.56
CA ASP A 174 6.82 10.15 22.04
C ASP A 174 6.73 8.62 22.10
N THR A 175 5.56 8.11 22.51
CA THR A 175 5.26 6.68 22.44
C THR A 175 4.73 6.36 21.06
N ILE A 176 5.34 5.35 20.42
CA ILE A 176 4.96 4.88 19.09
C ILE A 176 4.35 3.48 19.22
N ASP A 177 3.25 3.27 18.51
CA ASP A 177 2.66 1.97 18.23
C ASP A 177 2.04 2.05 16.81
N THR A 178 2.87 1.82 15.81
CA THR A 178 2.54 2.10 14.40
C THR A 178 3.00 0.95 13.51
N VAL A 179 2.23 0.67 12.46
CA VAL A 179 2.58 -0.30 11.43
C VAL A 179 3.08 0.42 10.19
N TYR A 180 4.25 0.02 9.71
CA TYR A 180 4.88 0.51 8.50
C TYR A 180 4.95 -0.58 7.45
N THR A 181 4.91 -0.18 6.17
CA THR A 181 5.19 -1.08 5.05
C THR A 181 6.68 -1.01 4.72
N ASP A 182 7.31 -2.17 4.60
CA ASP A 182 8.73 -2.29 4.32
C ASP A 182 9.00 -2.46 2.82
N TYR A 183 10.21 -2.07 2.44
CA TYR A 183 10.76 -2.41 1.13
C TYR A 183 11.53 -3.72 1.21
N PHE A 184 11.34 -4.56 0.20
CA PHE A 184 11.99 -5.86 0.12
C PHE A 184 12.50 -6.17 -1.29
N PHE A 185 13.44 -7.10 -1.37
CA PHE A 185 13.94 -7.65 -2.61
C PHE A 185 13.36 -9.03 -2.82
N CYS A 186 13.01 -9.39 -4.06
CA CYS A 186 12.71 -10.77 -4.43
C CYS A 186 13.92 -11.38 -5.12
N LEU A 187 14.37 -12.55 -4.62
CA LEU A 187 15.52 -13.25 -5.17
C LEU A 187 15.15 -14.23 -6.28
N ASP A 188 13.88 -14.40 -6.56
CA ASP A 188 13.37 -15.34 -7.53
C ASP A 188 13.22 -14.70 -8.91
N PRO A 189 14.06 -15.07 -9.91
CA PRO A 189 13.99 -14.47 -11.25
C PRO A 189 12.67 -14.74 -11.97
N LYS A 190 12.00 -15.88 -11.70
CA LYS A 190 10.71 -16.18 -12.32
C LYS A 190 9.64 -15.18 -11.86
N LEU A 191 9.57 -14.96 -10.55
CA LEU A 191 8.61 -14.01 -9.98
C LEU A 191 8.94 -12.57 -10.37
N VAL A 192 10.21 -12.17 -10.34
CA VAL A 192 10.65 -10.83 -10.78
C VAL A 192 10.27 -10.58 -12.24
N ASN A 193 10.45 -11.54 -13.13
CA ASN A 193 10.11 -11.41 -14.56
C ASN A 193 8.58 -11.43 -14.81
N SER A 194 7.79 -12.05 -13.92
CA SER A 194 6.33 -12.10 -14.05
C SER A 194 5.66 -10.95 -13.29
N ALA A 195 6.42 -10.24 -12.45
CA ALA A 195 5.87 -9.18 -11.62
C ALA A 195 5.36 -8.03 -12.49
N ALA A 196 4.09 -7.72 -12.33
CA ALA A 196 3.64 -6.36 -12.54
C ALA A 196 4.14 -5.60 -11.31
N ALA A 197 5.35 -5.06 -11.40
CA ALA A 197 6.00 -4.41 -10.28
C ALA A 197 5.10 -3.32 -9.70
N SER A 198 4.92 -3.34 -8.41
CA SER A 198 4.29 -2.26 -7.69
C SER A 198 5.32 -1.68 -6.73
N THR A 199 6.01 -0.67 -7.20
CA THR A 199 6.83 0.21 -6.37
C THR A 199 6.14 1.57 -6.29
N ASP A 200 6.40 2.32 -5.25
CA ASP A 200 6.10 3.74 -5.21
C ASP A 200 7.30 4.57 -5.73
N ALA A 201 7.16 5.88 -5.71
CA ALA A 201 8.23 6.77 -6.15
C ALA A 201 9.58 6.55 -5.45
N ILE A 202 9.56 6.09 -4.21
CA ILE A 202 10.77 5.78 -3.42
C ILE A 202 11.42 4.49 -3.94
N GLY A 203 10.62 3.44 -4.17
CA GLY A 203 11.10 2.19 -4.73
C GLY A 203 11.69 2.37 -6.14
N ASP A 204 11.07 3.19 -6.99
CA ASP A 204 11.58 3.54 -8.32
C ASP A 204 12.93 4.27 -8.25
N TYR A 205 13.07 5.20 -7.29
CA TYR A 205 14.34 5.90 -7.06
C TYR A 205 15.45 4.92 -6.65
N PHE A 206 15.19 4.03 -5.69
CA PHE A 206 16.17 3.04 -5.26
C PHE A 206 16.52 2.04 -6.37
N ALA A 207 15.55 1.58 -7.15
CA ALA A 207 15.80 0.70 -8.29
C ALA A 207 16.70 1.37 -9.33
N SER A 208 16.45 2.63 -9.64
CA SER A 208 17.26 3.44 -10.54
C SER A 208 18.69 3.66 -10.02
N ALA A 209 18.86 3.88 -8.71
CA ALA A 209 20.15 4.14 -8.09
C ALA A 209 21.01 2.89 -7.88
N THR A 210 20.39 1.74 -7.63
CA THR A 210 21.09 0.50 -7.25
C THR A 210 21.13 -0.56 -8.35
N GLY A 211 20.26 -0.46 -9.33
CA GLY A 211 20.07 -1.48 -10.37
C GLY A 211 19.29 -2.73 -9.88
N TYR A 212 18.78 -2.72 -8.65
CA TYR A 212 17.98 -3.82 -8.09
C TYR A 212 16.51 -3.39 -7.94
N ASN A 213 15.59 -4.27 -8.33
CA ASN A 213 14.17 -4.05 -8.11
C ASN A 213 13.84 -4.20 -6.63
N ILE A 214 13.37 -3.12 -6.03
CA ILE A 214 12.94 -3.02 -4.64
C ILE A 214 11.43 -2.81 -4.65
N TYR A 215 10.71 -3.56 -3.83
CA TYR A 215 9.26 -3.57 -3.79
C TYR A 215 8.76 -3.18 -2.41
N ASN A 216 7.78 -2.29 -2.32
CA ASN A 216 6.94 -2.12 -1.12
C ASN A 216 5.75 -3.10 -1.16
N GLN A 217 5.33 -3.47 -2.35
CA GLN A 217 4.44 -4.59 -2.64
C GLN A 217 4.82 -5.19 -4.00
N MET A 218 4.60 -6.48 -4.17
CA MET A 218 4.89 -7.19 -5.40
C MET A 218 3.64 -7.91 -5.87
N LEU A 219 3.22 -7.63 -7.12
CA LEU A 219 2.06 -8.23 -7.75
C LEU A 219 2.54 -9.24 -8.79
N ILE A 220 2.10 -10.48 -8.70
CA ILE A 220 2.46 -11.55 -9.63
C ILE A 220 1.21 -12.26 -10.18
N LYS A 221 1.35 -12.76 -11.40
CA LYS A 221 0.41 -13.71 -12.02
C LYS A 221 0.99 -15.11 -11.88
N ASP A 222 0.14 -16.08 -11.70
CA ASP A 222 0.50 -17.49 -11.59
C ASP A 222 1.10 -18.12 -12.86
N SER A 223 1.01 -17.45 -13.99
CA SER A 223 1.32 -18.00 -15.33
C SER A 223 2.66 -18.73 -15.47
N LEU A 224 3.62 -18.48 -14.56
CA LEU A 224 4.91 -19.15 -14.51
C LEU A 224 5.00 -20.26 -13.43
N ILE A 225 3.99 -20.35 -12.59
CA ILE A 225 3.94 -21.31 -11.45
C ILE A 225 2.64 -22.13 -11.43
N ASP A 226 1.77 -21.96 -12.43
CA ASP A 226 0.45 -22.58 -12.55
C ASP A 226 0.47 -24.08 -12.22
N GLY A 227 -0.28 -24.46 -11.20
CA GLY A 227 -0.42 -25.81 -10.69
C GLY A 227 0.86 -26.42 -10.09
N GLN A 228 1.85 -25.62 -9.73
CA GLN A 228 3.12 -26.08 -9.21
C GLN A 228 3.37 -25.61 -7.78
N SER A 229 4.13 -26.42 -7.02
CA SER A 229 4.79 -25.94 -5.81
C SER A 229 6.03 -25.14 -6.21
N HIS A 230 6.04 -23.85 -5.92
CA HIS A 230 7.12 -22.94 -6.32
C HIS A 230 7.82 -22.34 -5.11
N ASN A 231 9.12 -22.58 -4.97
CA ASN A 231 9.93 -21.99 -3.91
C ASN A 231 10.36 -20.56 -4.26
N THR A 232 10.18 -19.64 -3.34
CA THR A 232 10.64 -18.26 -3.47
C THR A 232 11.31 -17.76 -2.20
N ALA A 233 12.12 -16.70 -2.33
CA ALA A 233 12.77 -16.05 -1.21
C ALA A 233 12.71 -14.52 -1.34
N LEU A 234 12.42 -13.87 -0.22
CA LEU A 234 12.40 -12.42 -0.08
C LEU A 234 13.46 -11.98 0.94
N LEU A 235 14.06 -10.81 0.71
CA LEU A 235 14.98 -10.16 1.63
C LEU A 235 14.40 -8.84 2.08
N VAL A 236 14.41 -8.58 3.38
CA VAL A 236 14.03 -7.31 3.97
C VAL A 236 15.19 -6.71 4.77
N LEU A 237 15.41 -5.40 4.60
CA LEU A 237 16.37 -4.66 5.40
C LEU A 237 15.68 -4.26 6.71
N LEU A 238 16.24 -4.71 7.83
CA LEU A 238 15.75 -4.33 9.15
C LEU A 238 16.33 -2.95 9.51
N LEU A 239 15.57 -1.90 9.25
CA LEU A 239 15.98 -0.54 9.57
C LEU A 239 15.82 -0.30 11.08
N LYS A 240 16.81 0.39 11.66
CA LYS A 240 16.82 0.77 13.06
C LYS A 240 17.02 2.27 13.17
N ASP A 241 16.11 2.96 13.85
CA ASP A 241 16.29 4.38 14.16
C ASP A 241 17.28 4.56 15.33
N THR A 242 18.15 5.55 15.20
CA THR A 242 19.11 5.91 16.25
C THR A 242 18.47 6.61 17.46
N ASN A 243 17.22 7.04 17.31
CA ASN A 243 16.47 7.79 18.33
C ASN A 243 15.56 6.88 19.17
N GLU A 244 15.54 5.57 18.92
CA GLU A 244 14.81 4.60 19.73
C GLU A 244 15.36 4.53 21.15
N VAL A 245 14.45 4.57 22.12
CA VAL A 245 14.77 4.40 23.54
C VAL A 245 14.49 2.94 23.93
N PRO A 246 15.52 2.18 24.32
CA PRO A 246 15.33 0.79 24.72
C PRO A 246 14.43 0.63 25.98
N PRO A 247 13.59 -0.44 26.04
CA PRO A 247 13.39 -1.43 24.99
C PRO A 247 12.47 -0.90 23.88
N PHE A 248 12.85 -1.13 22.62
CA PHE A 248 12.04 -0.82 21.46
C PHE A 248 11.83 -2.11 20.64
N ILE A 249 10.62 -2.34 20.17
CA ILE A 249 10.20 -3.61 19.58
C ILE A 249 9.77 -3.39 18.14
N HIS A 250 10.36 -4.16 17.21
CA HIS A 250 9.95 -4.25 15.82
C HIS A 250 9.44 -5.67 15.54
N GLN A 251 8.19 -5.80 15.12
CA GLN A 251 7.56 -7.07 14.77
C GLN A 251 7.35 -7.16 13.26
N TYR A 252 8.14 -7.97 12.58
CA TYR A 252 8.08 -8.13 11.13
C TYR A 252 7.09 -9.20 10.72
N THR A 253 6.36 -8.93 9.65
CA THR A 253 5.28 -9.77 9.15
C THR A 253 5.29 -9.77 7.62
N LEU A 254 5.29 -10.96 7.01
CA LEU A 254 5.00 -11.15 5.59
C LEU A 254 3.50 -11.40 5.42
N SER A 255 2.90 -10.69 4.49
CA SER A 255 1.55 -10.94 4.01
C SER A 255 1.58 -11.45 2.58
N VAL A 256 0.99 -12.61 2.35
CA VAL A 256 0.74 -13.18 1.03
C VAL A 256 -0.76 -13.18 0.82
N GLU A 257 -1.21 -12.54 -0.26
CA GLU A 257 -2.64 -12.42 -0.59
C GLU A 257 -2.89 -13.03 -1.96
N THR A 258 -3.96 -13.81 -2.09
CA THR A 258 -4.62 -14.03 -3.37
C THR A 258 -5.58 -12.88 -3.60
N VAL A 259 -5.56 -12.29 -4.78
CA VAL A 259 -6.42 -11.15 -5.14
C VAL A 259 -7.21 -11.46 -6.40
N THR A 260 -8.40 -10.86 -6.53
CA THR A 260 -9.17 -10.98 -7.78
C THR A 260 -8.47 -10.26 -8.95
N PRO A 261 -8.76 -10.65 -10.21
CA PRO A 261 -8.20 -9.98 -11.40
C PRO A 261 -8.43 -8.47 -11.40
N ASP A 262 -9.63 -8.03 -10.95
CA ASP A 262 -9.97 -6.61 -10.86
C ASP A 262 -9.09 -5.88 -9.85
N ARG A 263 -8.87 -6.49 -8.68
CA ARG A 263 -7.97 -5.91 -7.68
C ARG A 263 -6.53 -5.88 -8.16
N PHE A 264 -6.07 -6.92 -8.82
CA PHE A 264 -4.73 -6.95 -9.41
C PHE A 264 -4.53 -5.79 -10.38
N ARG A 265 -5.46 -5.61 -11.33
CA ARG A 265 -5.42 -4.54 -12.31
C ARG A 265 -5.48 -3.16 -11.66
N TYR A 266 -6.39 -2.97 -10.71
CA TYR A 266 -6.51 -1.72 -9.94
C TYR A 266 -5.19 -1.36 -9.23
N LEU A 267 -4.56 -2.32 -8.55
CA LEU A 267 -3.30 -2.10 -7.83
C LEU A 267 -2.14 -1.82 -8.79
N GLN A 268 -2.11 -2.45 -9.96
CA GLN A 268 -1.13 -2.20 -11.01
C GLN A 268 -1.26 -0.77 -11.55
N ASP A 269 -2.47 -0.34 -11.89
CA ASP A 269 -2.71 1.01 -12.40
C ASP A 269 -2.43 2.07 -11.31
N LEU A 270 -2.81 1.81 -10.07
CA LEU A 270 -2.52 2.69 -8.93
C LEU A 270 -1.01 2.87 -8.73
N SER A 271 -0.24 1.79 -8.81
CA SER A 271 1.22 1.84 -8.74
C SER A 271 1.81 2.69 -9.87
N THR A 272 1.31 2.52 -11.09
CA THR A 272 1.72 3.34 -12.24
C THR A 272 1.38 4.81 -12.00
N ALA A 273 0.18 5.11 -11.53
CA ALA A 273 -0.28 6.48 -11.27
C ALA A 273 0.49 7.19 -10.14
N THR A 274 1.10 6.43 -9.22
CA THR A 274 1.90 6.98 -8.09
C THR A 274 3.41 6.94 -8.34
N SER A 275 3.87 6.45 -9.49
CA SER A 275 5.29 6.40 -9.83
C SER A 275 5.87 7.81 -10.09
N MET A 276 7.19 7.96 -9.93
CA MET A 276 7.87 9.25 -10.18
C MET A 276 7.72 9.75 -11.61
N THR A 277 7.56 8.87 -12.58
CA THR A 277 7.38 9.24 -13.97
C THR A 277 6.09 9.99 -14.23
N GLN A 278 5.05 9.74 -13.43
CA GLN A 278 3.73 10.38 -13.54
C GLN A 278 3.68 11.80 -12.94
N ILE A 279 4.67 12.19 -12.14
CA ILE A 279 4.77 13.57 -11.61
C ILE A 279 4.93 14.61 -12.74
N ILE A 280 5.45 14.18 -13.90
CA ILE A 280 5.79 15.05 -15.04
C ILE A 280 4.78 14.87 -16.20
N THR A 281 3.95 13.84 -16.18
CA THR A 281 2.99 13.50 -17.24
C THR A 281 1.55 13.63 -16.74
N GLU A 282 0.58 13.58 -17.66
CA GLU A 282 -0.83 13.51 -17.26
C GLU A 282 -1.09 12.25 -16.43
N PRO A 283 -1.88 12.35 -15.33
CA PRO A 283 -2.21 11.19 -14.51
C PRO A 283 -2.88 10.09 -15.34
N ALA A 284 -2.34 8.88 -15.27
CA ALA A 284 -2.96 7.73 -15.92
C ALA A 284 -4.29 7.39 -15.22
N PRO A 285 -5.35 7.04 -15.96
CA PRO A 285 -6.59 6.61 -15.35
C PRO A 285 -6.38 5.29 -14.59
N VAL A 286 -6.90 5.22 -13.36
CA VAL A 286 -6.89 4.00 -12.56
C VAL A 286 -8.12 3.16 -12.92
N TYR A 287 -7.94 1.87 -13.08
CA TYR A 287 -9.01 0.92 -13.39
C TYR A 287 -10.17 0.99 -12.39
N SER A 288 -11.39 0.92 -12.92
CA SER A 288 -12.63 0.80 -12.14
C SER A 288 -13.48 -0.34 -12.71
N ASN A 289 -14.05 -1.15 -11.83
CA ASN A 289 -15.05 -2.17 -12.19
C ASN A 289 -16.46 -1.83 -11.65
N VAL A 290 -16.67 -0.59 -11.26
CA VAL A 290 -17.93 -0.11 -10.71
C VAL A 290 -18.73 0.59 -11.80
N ALA A 291 -19.89 0.07 -12.14
CA ALA A 291 -20.79 0.72 -13.09
C ALA A 291 -21.58 1.85 -12.40
N GLY A 292 -21.57 3.04 -13.00
CA GLY A 292 -22.26 4.23 -12.47
C GLY A 292 -21.50 5.01 -11.40
N ALA A 293 -20.25 4.63 -11.07
CA ALA A 293 -19.36 5.33 -10.16
C ALA A 293 -17.89 5.04 -10.49
N LEU A 294 -16.99 5.82 -9.90
CA LEU A 294 -15.57 5.51 -9.85
C LEU A 294 -15.26 4.55 -8.69
N GLY A 295 -14.13 3.84 -8.76
CA GLY A 295 -13.60 3.05 -7.65
C GLY A 295 -13.47 1.57 -7.94
N ILE A 296 -13.37 0.78 -6.88
CA ILE A 296 -13.08 -0.66 -6.96
C ILE A 296 -13.97 -1.47 -6.03
N PHE A 297 -14.54 -2.55 -6.56
CA PHE A 297 -15.24 -3.57 -5.81
C PHE A 297 -14.58 -4.91 -6.09
N ALA A 298 -13.71 -5.35 -5.18
CA ALA A 298 -12.81 -6.48 -5.42
C ALA A 298 -12.65 -7.37 -4.20
N GLY A 299 -12.10 -8.57 -4.40
CA GLY A 299 -11.88 -9.55 -3.34
C GLY A 299 -10.41 -9.84 -3.08
N ASN A 300 -10.11 -10.29 -1.86
CA ASN A 300 -8.84 -10.90 -1.50
C ASN A 300 -8.98 -11.92 -0.38
N ALA A 301 -7.99 -12.80 -0.29
CA ALA A 301 -7.78 -13.64 0.87
C ALA A 301 -6.30 -13.61 1.25
N LYS A 302 -6.00 -13.55 2.56
CA LYS A 302 -4.68 -13.26 3.07
C LYS A 302 -4.21 -14.30 4.07
N VAL A 303 -2.94 -14.72 3.92
CA VAL A 303 -2.16 -15.42 4.94
C VAL A 303 -1.07 -14.48 5.46
N THR A 304 -0.89 -14.47 6.77
CA THR A 304 0.09 -13.62 7.47
C THR A 304 1.09 -14.51 8.21
N ILE A 305 2.38 -14.27 7.96
CA ILE A 305 3.48 -15.04 8.51
C ILE A 305 4.33 -14.14 9.39
N PRO A 306 4.43 -14.39 10.70
CA PRO A 306 5.39 -13.69 11.55
C PRO A 306 6.82 -14.03 11.12
N LEU A 307 7.62 -13.02 10.81
CA LEU A 307 9.02 -13.20 10.40
C LEU A 307 9.98 -13.12 11.58
N GLY A 308 9.54 -12.59 12.70
CA GLY A 308 10.32 -12.46 13.92
C GLY A 308 10.19 -11.10 14.57
N THR A 309 10.80 -10.97 15.73
CA THR A 309 10.84 -9.77 16.53
C THR A 309 12.29 -9.33 16.72
N LEU A 310 12.56 -8.06 16.46
CA LEU A 310 13.80 -7.40 16.82
C LEU A 310 13.53 -6.52 18.05
N VAL A 311 14.31 -6.72 19.11
CA VAL A 311 14.24 -5.90 20.33
C VAL A 311 15.53 -5.10 20.45
N THR A 312 15.41 -3.77 20.49
CA THR A 312 16.54 -2.92 20.81
C THR A 312 16.77 -2.96 22.32
N THR A 313 17.92 -3.50 22.76
CA THR A 313 18.33 -3.62 24.15
C THR A 313 19.36 -2.56 24.55
N ASP A 314 19.49 -2.31 25.86
CA ASP A 314 20.34 -1.24 26.44
C ASP A 314 21.86 -1.36 26.21
N GLU A 315 22.37 -2.44 25.63
CA GLU A 315 23.82 -2.65 25.49
C GLU A 315 24.54 -1.50 24.75
N ASN A 316 23.85 -0.80 23.85
CA ASN A 316 24.39 0.38 23.17
C ASN A 316 24.01 1.73 23.83
N ALA A 317 22.99 1.78 24.66
CA ALA A 317 22.58 3.00 25.38
C ALA A 317 23.58 3.33 26.50
N ALA A 318 24.11 2.35 27.20
CA ALA A 318 25.16 2.52 28.20
C ALA A 318 26.47 3.08 27.61
N ALA A 319 26.81 2.73 26.37
CA ALA A 319 27.98 3.27 25.69
C ALA A 319 27.80 4.73 25.26
N LYS A 320 26.60 5.09 24.75
CA LYS A 320 26.27 6.48 24.37
C LYS A 320 26.18 7.40 25.57
N HIS A 321 25.60 6.95 26.68
CA HIS A 321 25.51 7.76 27.90
C HIS A 321 26.89 8.06 28.51
N LYS A 322 27.83 7.12 28.46
CA LYS A 322 29.24 7.34 28.85
C LYS A 322 29.98 8.29 27.93
N ALA A 323 29.70 8.25 26.61
CA ALA A 323 30.34 9.15 25.65
C ALA A 323 29.84 10.60 25.79
N THR A 324 28.54 10.80 26.07
CA THR A 324 27.96 12.14 26.25
C THR A 324 28.42 12.79 27.57
N LYS A 325 28.59 12.01 28.64
CA LYS A 325 29.15 12.49 29.91
C LYS A 325 30.63 12.88 29.79
N ARG A 326 31.40 12.22 28.91
CA ARG A 326 32.81 12.59 28.67
C ARG A 326 33.01 13.87 27.85
N ARG A 327 32.01 14.26 27.04
CA ARG A 327 32.05 15.51 26.26
C ARG A 327 31.58 16.74 27.04
N ARG A 328 30.97 16.56 28.22
CA ARG A 328 30.52 17.66 29.11
C ARG A 328 31.45 17.91 30.33
N ARG A 329 32.57 17.20 30.41
CA ARG A 329 33.70 17.49 31.30
C ARG A 329 34.89 17.93 30.47
#